data_ea2fbd064f6f3affbef31749f888c8c8
#
_entry.id   ea2fbd064f6f3affbef31749f888c8c8
#
_cell.length_a   1.000
_cell.length_b   1.000
_cell.length_c   1.000
_cell.angle_alpha   90.00
_cell.angle_beta   90.00
_cell.angle_gamma   90.00
#
_symmetry.space_group_name_H-M   'P 1'
#
loop_
_entity.id
_entity.type
_entity.pdbx_description
1 polymer ?
#
loop_
_entity_poly.entity_id
_entity_poly.type
_entity_poly.pdbx_seq_one_letter_code
_entity_poly.pdbx_strand_id
1 'polypeptide(L)'
;MKKDINKMFNLQGLLSDTIDFNQVEQRILIKVRNPRKFVPCPNCSKSSKKIHQVKHRQIKHGLLDRNIILLNLKVRRIKCNHCGKVFTEKFSGIDRRNTSFNFRSQLLDWLKTNSFSYIGKKFNIAPSTLVRY
;
A
#
# COMPACT_ATOMS: atom_id res chain seq x y z
N MET A 1 18.21 5.23 -8.61
CA MET A 1 17.52 3.93 -8.56
C MET A 1 16.23 3.96 -7.74
N LYS A 2 16.25 4.39 -6.47
CA LYS A 2 15.03 4.43 -5.65
C LYS A 2 13.95 5.35 -6.20
N LYS A 3 14.32 6.50 -6.77
CA LYS A 3 13.37 7.42 -7.41
C LYS A 3 12.72 6.81 -8.66
N ASP A 4 13.48 6.05 -9.45
CA ASP A 4 12.95 5.40 -10.64
C ASP A 4 11.98 4.28 -10.28
N ILE A 5 12.28 3.52 -9.24
CA ILE A 5 11.40 2.48 -8.71
C ILE A 5 10.10 3.08 -8.21
N ASN A 6 10.16 4.17 -7.45
CA ASN A 6 8.97 4.85 -6.94
C ASN A 6 8.08 5.36 -8.08
N LYS A 7 8.69 5.91 -9.13
CA LYS A 7 7.97 6.39 -10.30
C LYS A 7 7.36 5.24 -11.10
N MET A 8 8.12 4.16 -11.32
CA MET A 8 7.67 2.99 -12.06
C MET A 8 6.47 2.32 -11.41
N PHE A 9 6.48 2.16 -10.08
CA PHE A 9 5.43 1.49 -9.33
C PHE A 9 4.41 2.45 -8.71
N ASN A 10 4.49 3.74 -9.01
CA ASN A 10 3.58 4.77 -8.49
C ASN A 10 3.54 4.79 -6.94
N LEU A 11 4.72 4.78 -6.32
CA LEU A 11 4.87 4.79 -4.86
C LEU A 11 5.01 6.22 -4.35
N GLN A 12 3.91 6.95 -4.29
CA GLN A 12 3.91 8.34 -3.86
C GLN A 12 4.20 8.47 -2.37
N GLY A 13 5.24 9.23 -2.03
CA GLY A 13 5.59 9.49 -0.64
C GLY A 13 6.13 8.31 0.15
N LEU A 14 6.38 7.17 -0.50
CA LEU A 14 6.92 5.97 0.13
C LEU A 14 8.36 5.73 -0.29
N LEU A 15 9.14 5.17 0.62
CA LEU A 15 10.51 4.73 0.33
C LEU A 15 10.51 3.21 0.20
N SER A 16 11.04 2.71 -0.92
CA SER A 16 11.20 1.27 -1.14
C SER A 16 12.54 0.81 -0.56
N ASP A 17 12.49 -0.20 0.31
CA ASP A 17 13.68 -0.79 0.92
C ASP A 17 14.21 -1.96 0.09
N THR A 18 13.36 -2.93 -0.24
CA THR A 18 13.73 -4.12 -1.03
C THR A 18 12.64 -4.49 -2.02
N ILE A 19 13.04 -5.17 -3.10
CA ILE A 19 12.13 -5.70 -4.11
C ILE A 19 12.45 -7.17 -4.34
N ASP A 20 11.45 -8.04 -4.18
CA ASP A 20 11.57 -9.46 -4.44
C ASP A 20 10.66 -9.86 -5.60
N PHE A 21 11.23 -10.53 -6.60
CA PHE A 21 10.50 -11.06 -7.74
C PHE A 21 10.31 -12.56 -7.56
N ASN A 22 9.05 -13.02 -7.55
CA ASN A 22 8.73 -14.44 -7.53
C ASN A 22 8.03 -14.82 -8.83
N GLN A 23 8.79 -15.43 -9.75
CA GLN A 23 8.28 -15.80 -11.07
C GLN A 23 7.29 -16.98 -10.99
N VAL A 24 7.48 -17.89 -10.06
CA VAL A 24 6.61 -19.05 -9.89
C VAL A 24 5.22 -18.62 -9.44
N GLU A 25 5.15 -17.75 -8.44
CA GLU A 25 3.89 -17.23 -7.90
C GLU A 25 3.38 -16.01 -8.67
N GLN A 26 4.14 -15.52 -9.64
CA GLN A 26 3.81 -14.33 -10.46
C GLN A 26 3.49 -13.12 -9.60
N ARG A 27 4.37 -12.82 -8.66
CA ARG A 27 4.22 -11.65 -7.79
C ARG A 27 5.53 -10.91 -7.58
N ILE A 28 5.38 -9.60 -7.37
CA ILE A 28 6.49 -8.71 -7.03
C ILE A 28 6.19 -8.16 -5.64
N LEU A 29 7.05 -8.43 -4.68
CA LEU A 29 6.90 -7.95 -3.30
C LEU A 29 7.87 -6.81 -3.06
N ILE A 30 7.34 -5.64 -2.69
CA ILE A 30 8.12 -4.44 -2.41
C ILE A 30 7.92 -4.07 -0.94
N LYS A 31 9.01 -4.01 -0.18
CA LYS A 31 8.97 -3.50 1.19
C LYS A 31 9.05 -1.99 1.15
N VAL A 32 8.04 -1.32 1.70
CA VAL A 32 7.93 0.13 1.68
C VAL A 32 7.66 0.70 3.06
N ARG A 33 8.06 1.94 3.26
CA ARG A 33 7.85 2.68 4.49
C ARG A 33 7.78 4.19 4.22
N ASN A 34 7.24 4.93 5.18
CA ASN A 34 7.31 6.37 5.15
C ASN A 34 8.75 6.79 5.52
N PRO A 35 9.45 7.58 4.68
CA PRO A 35 10.81 8.00 4.96
C PRO A 35 10.90 9.05 6.08
N ARG A 36 9.80 9.69 6.44
CA ARG A 36 9.77 10.74 7.45
C ARG A 36 9.89 10.16 8.86
N LYS A 37 10.80 10.71 9.65
CA LYS A 37 10.99 10.36 11.05
C LYS A 37 9.86 10.88 11.93
N PHE A 38 9.42 12.12 11.66
CA PHE A 38 8.40 12.82 12.40
C PHE A 38 7.07 12.75 11.66
N VAL A 39 5.99 12.46 12.38
CA VAL A 39 4.64 12.37 11.82
C VAL A 39 3.72 13.33 12.57
N PRO A 40 2.94 14.17 11.88
CA PRO A 40 2.05 15.12 12.54
C PRO A 40 0.89 14.38 13.23
N CYS A 41 0.62 14.78 14.48
CA CYS A 41 -0.51 14.25 15.25
C CYS A 41 -1.82 14.81 14.69
N PRO A 42 -2.83 13.96 14.41
CA PRO A 42 -4.11 14.41 13.88
C PRO A 42 -4.92 15.22 14.91
N ASN A 43 -4.59 15.12 16.21
CA ASN A 43 -5.30 15.81 17.27
C ASN A 43 -4.75 17.20 17.54
N CYS A 44 -3.42 17.35 17.67
CA CYS A 44 -2.78 18.63 18.02
C CYS A 44 -1.91 19.24 16.92
N SER A 45 -1.76 18.55 15.79
CA SER A 45 -0.96 18.94 14.60
C SER A 45 0.55 19.04 14.84
N LYS A 46 1.04 18.73 16.03
CA LYS A 46 2.47 18.71 16.32
C LYS A 46 3.09 17.38 15.93
N SER A 47 4.31 17.42 15.39
CA SER A 47 5.00 16.21 14.92
C SER A 47 5.69 15.47 16.06
N SER A 48 5.66 14.15 16.00
CA SER A 48 6.28 13.26 16.97
C SER A 48 6.97 12.09 16.26
N LYS A 49 7.98 11.51 16.94
CA LYS A 49 8.73 10.36 16.39
C LYS A 49 8.71 9.13 17.30
N LYS A 50 8.07 9.19 18.46
CA LYS A 50 8.05 8.09 19.43
C LYS A 50 7.18 6.95 18.94
N ILE A 51 7.81 5.86 18.53
CA ILE A 51 7.10 4.68 18.04
C ILE A 51 6.54 3.89 19.21
N HIS A 52 5.21 3.72 19.23
CA HIS A 52 4.51 2.90 20.22
C HIS A 52 4.43 1.44 19.76
N GLN A 53 4.14 1.21 18.48
CA GLN A 53 4.01 -0.11 17.89
C GLN A 53 4.29 -0.04 16.39
N VAL A 54 4.83 -1.14 15.83
CA VAL A 54 5.02 -1.30 14.38
C VAL A 54 4.21 -2.50 13.92
N LYS A 55 3.45 -2.32 12.84
CA LYS A 55 2.71 -3.38 12.16
C LYS A 55 3.12 -3.42 10.70
N HIS A 56 2.98 -4.58 10.08
CA HIS A 56 3.20 -4.75 8.64
C HIS A 56 1.89 -5.14 7.98
N ARG A 57 1.57 -4.46 6.87
CA ARG A 57 0.38 -4.74 6.08
C ARG A 57 0.80 -5.15 4.67
N GLN A 58 0.13 -6.14 4.12
CA GLN A 58 0.29 -6.53 2.72
C GLN A 58 -0.80 -5.86 1.90
N ILE A 59 -0.41 -5.01 0.95
CA ILE A 59 -1.30 -4.20 0.12
C ILE A 59 -1.15 -4.64 -1.33
N LYS A 60 -2.25 -4.95 -2.00
CA LYS A 60 -2.28 -5.14 -3.44
C LYS A 60 -2.20 -3.76 -4.08
N HIS A 61 -1.11 -3.49 -4.81
CA HIS A 61 -0.83 -2.14 -5.31
C HIS A 61 -1.06 -1.99 -6.82
N GLY A 62 -0.84 -3.02 -7.59
CA GLY A 62 -1.00 -2.93 -9.03
C GLY A 62 -0.57 -4.18 -9.75
N LEU A 63 -0.46 -4.05 -11.07
CA LEU A 63 -0.11 -5.13 -11.98
C LEU A 63 1.02 -4.68 -12.88
N LEU A 64 1.98 -5.56 -13.06
CA LEU A 64 3.03 -5.38 -14.04
C LEU A 64 3.11 -6.67 -14.86
N ASP A 65 2.66 -6.59 -16.12
CA ASP A 65 2.57 -7.73 -17.00
C ASP A 65 1.65 -8.82 -16.40
N ARG A 66 2.16 -10.01 -16.11
CA ARG A 66 1.38 -11.08 -15.46
C ARG A 66 1.56 -11.12 -13.95
N ASN A 67 2.38 -10.22 -13.40
CA ASN A 67 2.71 -10.21 -11.99
C ASN A 67 1.82 -9.25 -11.22
N ILE A 68 1.38 -9.67 -10.04
CA ILE A 68 0.73 -8.78 -9.09
C ILE A 68 1.80 -8.09 -8.24
N ILE A 69 1.65 -6.78 -8.06
CA ILE A 69 2.54 -5.99 -7.21
C ILE A 69 1.96 -5.93 -5.81
N LEU A 70 2.70 -6.46 -4.84
CA LEU A 70 2.33 -6.45 -3.42
C LEU A 70 3.28 -5.53 -2.67
N LEU A 71 2.72 -4.67 -1.82
CA LEU A 71 3.50 -3.84 -0.91
C LEU A 71 3.48 -4.46 0.48
N ASN A 72 4.66 -4.67 1.06
CA ASN A 72 4.78 -4.94 2.48
C ASN A 72 5.03 -3.60 3.15
N LEU A 73 3.96 -3.01 3.69
CA LEU A 73 3.95 -1.66 4.22
C LEU A 73 4.23 -1.68 5.72
N LYS A 74 5.28 -1.00 6.13
CA LYS A 74 5.58 -0.77 7.54
C LYS A 74 4.70 0.37 8.05
N VAL A 75 3.79 0.07 8.97
CA VAL A 75 2.87 1.03 9.57
C VAL A 75 3.25 1.24 11.02
N ARG A 76 3.52 2.50 11.40
CA ARG A 76 3.90 2.87 12.76
C ARG A 76 2.69 3.43 13.50
N ARG A 77 2.51 2.97 14.74
CA ARG A 77 1.67 3.68 15.71
C ARG A 77 2.57 4.56 16.55
N ILE A 78 2.25 5.84 16.58
CA ILE A 78 3.11 6.86 17.18
C ILE A 78 2.38 7.51 18.36
N LYS A 79 3.11 7.66 19.47
CA LYS A 79 2.59 8.37 20.63
C LYS A 79 3.01 9.84 20.56
N CYS A 80 2.04 10.74 20.56
CA CYS A 80 2.32 12.17 20.53
C CYS A 80 2.96 12.61 21.85
N ASN A 81 4.11 13.30 21.75
CA ASN A 81 4.82 13.81 22.93
C ASN A 81 4.13 15.02 23.54
N HIS A 82 3.19 15.64 22.83
CA HIS A 82 2.53 16.88 23.26
C HIS A 82 1.17 16.62 23.90
N CYS A 83 0.32 15.80 23.27
CA CYS A 83 -1.02 15.52 23.79
C CYS A 83 -1.18 14.09 24.33
N GLY A 84 -0.16 13.24 24.18
CA GLY A 84 -0.17 11.86 24.69
C GLY A 84 -1.01 10.89 23.90
N LYS A 85 -1.66 11.31 22.83
CA LYS A 85 -2.52 10.43 22.01
C LYS A 85 -1.69 9.49 21.14
N VAL A 86 -2.11 8.23 21.08
CA VAL A 86 -1.52 7.24 20.18
C VAL A 86 -2.31 7.26 18.87
N PHE A 87 -1.63 7.39 17.75
CA PHE A 87 -2.26 7.41 16.43
C PHE A 87 -1.46 6.58 15.44
N THR A 88 -2.14 6.09 14.40
CA THR A 88 -1.53 5.34 13.31
C THR A 88 -1.20 6.29 12.17
N GLU A 89 0.03 6.22 11.63
CA GLU A 89 0.40 7.04 10.47
C GLU A 89 -0.47 6.68 9.26
N LYS A 90 -0.78 7.69 8.45
CA LYS A 90 -1.60 7.53 7.25
C LYS A 90 -0.75 7.69 6.00
N PHE A 91 -1.18 7.02 4.92
CA PHE A 91 -0.47 7.01 3.65
C PHE A 91 -1.41 7.48 2.54
N SER A 92 -0.86 8.28 1.62
CA SER A 92 -1.62 8.72 0.45
C SER A 92 -1.94 7.53 -0.45
N GLY A 93 -3.19 7.42 -0.88
CA GLY A 93 -3.64 6.34 -1.77
C GLY A 93 -3.83 4.99 -1.10
N ILE A 94 -3.68 4.89 0.22
CA ILE A 94 -3.85 3.67 1.00
C ILE A 94 -4.78 3.97 2.18
N ASP A 95 -5.89 3.23 2.26
CA ASP A 95 -6.86 3.34 3.34
C ASP A 95 -6.91 2.05 4.17
N ARG A 96 -8.04 1.76 4.80
CA ARG A 96 -8.23 0.55 5.61
C ARG A 96 -8.22 -0.74 4.79
N ARG A 97 -8.45 -0.66 3.49
CA ARG A 97 -8.51 -1.81 2.60
C ARG A 97 -7.11 -2.31 2.29
N ASN A 98 -6.99 -3.57 1.95
CA ASN A 98 -5.70 -4.17 1.58
C ASN A 98 -5.41 -4.01 0.08
N THR A 99 -5.92 -2.92 -0.52
CA THR A 99 -5.68 -2.52 -1.89
C THR A 99 -5.44 -1.02 -1.94
N SER A 100 -4.52 -0.57 -2.80
CA SER A 100 -4.28 0.86 -3.01
C SER A 100 -5.26 1.43 -4.03
N PHE A 101 -5.37 2.76 -4.11
CA PHE A 101 -6.13 3.41 -5.17
C PHE A 101 -5.58 3.06 -6.55
N ASN A 102 -4.28 2.93 -6.68
CA ASN A 102 -3.64 2.53 -7.94
C ASN A 102 -4.15 1.17 -8.41
N PHE A 103 -4.21 0.19 -7.51
CA PHE A 103 -4.71 -1.15 -7.81
C PHE A 103 -6.18 -1.12 -8.25
N ARG A 104 -7.01 -0.38 -7.51
CA ARG A 104 -8.44 -0.28 -7.81
C ARG A 104 -8.70 0.41 -9.15
N SER A 105 -7.90 1.42 -9.49
CA SER A 105 -7.98 2.09 -10.80
C SER A 105 -7.63 1.14 -11.93
N GLN A 106 -6.58 0.34 -11.77
CA GLN A 106 -6.22 -0.67 -12.76
C GLN A 106 -7.28 -1.74 -12.92
N LEU A 107 -7.90 -2.20 -11.83
CA LEU A 107 -9.00 -3.16 -11.89
C LEU A 107 -10.19 -2.62 -12.66
N LEU A 108 -10.55 -1.36 -12.44
CA LEU A 108 -11.66 -0.73 -13.16
C LEU A 108 -11.41 -0.71 -14.67
N ASP A 109 -10.18 -0.42 -15.09
CA ASP A 109 -9.82 -0.46 -16.51
C ASP A 109 -9.90 -1.88 -17.07
N TRP A 110 -9.47 -2.88 -16.32
CA TRP A 110 -9.54 -4.28 -16.73
C TRP A 110 -10.98 -4.79 -16.83
N LEU A 111 -11.86 -4.32 -15.94
CA LEU A 111 -13.28 -4.71 -15.94
C LEU A 111 -14.04 -4.20 -17.18
N LYS A 112 -13.51 -3.20 -17.86
CA LYS A 112 -14.09 -2.71 -19.13
C LYS A 112 -14.00 -3.74 -20.25
N THR A 113 -13.00 -4.64 -20.21
CA THR A 113 -12.70 -5.61 -21.24
C THR A 113 -12.74 -7.06 -20.76
N ASN A 114 -12.86 -7.31 -19.46
CA ASN A 114 -12.82 -8.64 -18.86
C ASN A 114 -13.98 -8.83 -17.88
N SER A 115 -14.40 -10.09 -17.70
CA SER A 115 -15.47 -10.42 -16.75
C SER A 115 -14.98 -10.34 -15.30
N PHE A 116 -15.92 -10.14 -14.36
CA PHE A 116 -15.63 -10.21 -12.93
C PHE A 116 -15.03 -11.56 -12.53
N SER A 117 -15.53 -12.67 -13.11
CA SER A 117 -15.02 -14.00 -12.80
C SER A 117 -13.57 -14.18 -13.20
N TYR A 118 -13.19 -13.69 -14.38
CA TYR A 118 -11.82 -13.76 -14.86
C TYR A 118 -10.86 -12.99 -13.94
N ILE A 119 -11.22 -11.75 -13.62
CA ILE A 119 -10.40 -10.88 -12.77
C ILE A 119 -10.32 -11.43 -11.35
N GLY A 120 -11.43 -11.92 -10.81
CA GLY A 120 -11.47 -12.52 -9.48
C GLY A 120 -10.54 -13.72 -9.34
N LYS A 121 -10.51 -14.59 -10.34
CA LYS A 121 -9.60 -15.74 -10.37
C LYS A 121 -8.15 -15.31 -10.49
N LYS A 122 -7.85 -14.35 -11.37
CA LYS A 122 -6.49 -13.89 -11.61
C LYS A 122 -5.88 -13.23 -10.38
N PHE A 123 -6.66 -12.47 -9.62
CA PHE A 123 -6.16 -11.69 -8.46
C PHE A 123 -6.63 -12.26 -7.14
N ASN A 124 -7.29 -13.41 -7.15
CA ASN A 124 -7.82 -14.04 -5.95
C ASN A 124 -8.72 -13.10 -5.15
N ILE A 125 -9.66 -12.45 -5.85
CA ILE A 125 -10.63 -11.52 -5.26
C ILE A 125 -12.03 -12.05 -5.53
N ALA A 126 -12.88 -12.07 -4.48
CA ALA A 126 -14.27 -12.48 -4.65
C ALA A 126 -15.02 -11.49 -5.57
N PRO A 127 -15.91 -11.97 -6.47
CA PRO A 127 -16.66 -11.07 -7.36
C PRO A 127 -17.45 -9.99 -6.62
N SER A 128 -17.99 -10.30 -5.44
CA SER A 128 -18.70 -9.33 -4.58
C SER A 128 -17.78 -8.20 -4.12
N THR A 129 -16.50 -8.48 -3.90
CA THR A 129 -15.51 -7.47 -3.53
C THR A 129 -15.18 -6.56 -4.71
N LEU A 130 -15.13 -7.11 -5.93
CA LEU A 130 -14.88 -6.32 -7.14
C LEU A 130 -15.99 -5.29 -7.40
N VAL A 131 -17.24 -5.64 -7.11
CA VAL A 131 -18.38 -4.74 -7.23
C VAL A 131 -18.25 -3.53 -6.31
N ARG A 132 -17.60 -3.70 -5.15
CA ARG A 132 -17.39 -2.59 -4.20
C ARG A 132 -16.29 -1.62 -4.62
N TYR A 133 -15.44 -2.01 -5.52
CA TYR A 133 -14.35 -1.17 -6.02
C TYR A 133 -14.87 -0.27 -7.15
#